data_7f111b04ffb5cf80ef7a9882d6a04f8e
#
_entry.id   7f111b04ffb5cf80ef7a9882d6a04f8e
#
_cell.length_a   1.000
_cell.length_b   1.000
_cell.length_c   1.000
_cell.angle_alpha   90.00
_cell.angle_beta   90.00
_cell.angle_gamma   90.00
#
_symmetry.space_group_name_H-M   'P 1'
#
loop_
_entity.id
_entity.type
_entity.pdbx_description
1 polymer ?
#
loop_
_entity_poly.entity_id
_entity_poly.type
_entity_poly.pdbx_seq_one_letter_code
_entity_poly.pdbx_strand_id
1 'polypeptide(L)'
;MAAFDFTNFERKGNTENDIRLNSAEEISDAVINATENTLKTIKIFTPDLEAEIYNNDEFRKQLLSFTRGNRHAQVHILIDDISNALQSGHKLIGLAQQLPSIVIIKDTPVDYQGSNISFILFDQASFIFKPDNTSHNAISSNCKNRSQKLNEFFTLAWDQAEQNSHTRRLSI
;
A
#
# COMPACT_ATOMS: atom_id res chain seq x y z
N MET A 1 -20.34 12.41 2.80
CA MET A 1 -18.95 11.91 2.80
C MET A 1 -18.05 12.95 2.14
N ALA A 2 -17.02 13.38 2.82
CA ALA A 2 -16.06 14.30 2.21
C ALA A 2 -15.28 13.55 1.12
N ALA A 3 -15.44 13.99 -0.12
CA ALA A 3 -14.61 13.49 -1.20
C ALA A 3 -13.17 13.98 -0.97
N PHE A 4 -12.23 13.06 -0.81
CA PHE A 4 -10.82 13.40 -0.79
C PHE A 4 -10.41 13.81 -2.21
N ASP A 5 -9.96 15.04 -2.36
CA ASP A 5 -9.50 15.57 -3.63
C ASP A 5 -8.01 15.31 -3.81
N PHE A 6 -7.68 14.36 -4.66
CA PHE A 6 -6.32 14.02 -5.03
C PHE A 6 -5.83 14.76 -6.30
N THR A 7 -6.67 15.60 -6.93
CA THR A 7 -6.35 16.28 -8.20
C THR A 7 -5.13 17.20 -8.11
N ASN A 8 -4.92 17.79 -6.95
CA ASN A 8 -3.79 18.67 -6.69
C ASN A 8 -2.66 18.00 -5.90
N PHE A 9 -2.77 16.71 -5.67
CA PHE A 9 -1.80 15.97 -4.86
C PHE A 9 -0.40 15.96 -5.51
N GLU A 10 -0.35 15.90 -6.83
CA GLU A 10 0.89 16.01 -7.59
C GLU A 10 1.42 17.45 -7.72
N ARG A 11 0.50 18.44 -7.70
CA ARG A 11 0.84 19.83 -8.01
C ARG A 11 1.29 20.64 -6.80
N LYS A 12 0.84 20.27 -5.61
CA LYS A 12 1.22 20.94 -4.37
C LYS A 12 2.51 20.37 -3.82
N GLY A 13 3.59 20.64 -4.48
CA GLY A 13 4.86 20.32 -3.91
C GLY A 13 5.88 19.86 -4.91
N ASN A 14 6.36 20.79 -5.74
CA ASN A 14 7.79 20.81 -5.94
C ASN A 14 8.43 21.18 -4.60
N THR A 15 8.24 20.35 -3.61
CA THR A 15 9.10 20.37 -2.44
C THR A 15 10.40 19.74 -2.91
N GLU A 16 11.51 20.27 -2.49
CA GLU A 16 12.88 19.85 -2.87
C GLU A 16 13.13 18.33 -2.69
N ASN A 17 12.18 17.61 -2.09
CA ASN A 17 12.28 16.21 -1.70
C ASN A 17 11.37 15.25 -2.50
N ASP A 18 10.61 15.75 -3.46
CA ASP A 18 9.76 14.89 -4.30
C ASP A 18 10.59 14.23 -5.40
N ILE A 19 10.47 12.90 -5.50
CA ILE A 19 11.13 12.12 -6.54
C ILE A 19 10.06 11.55 -7.47
N ARG A 20 10.18 11.83 -8.78
CA ARG A 20 9.33 11.25 -9.81
C ARG A 20 9.84 9.87 -10.20
N LEU A 21 8.94 8.91 -10.26
CA LEU A 21 9.19 7.54 -10.68
C LEU A 21 8.40 7.30 -11.97
N ASN A 22 9.04 6.76 -13.00
CA ASN A 22 8.48 6.70 -14.36
C ASN A 22 8.37 5.29 -14.93
N SER A 23 8.68 4.28 -14.13
CA SER A 23 8.55 2.87 -14.55
C SER A 23 8.13 1.99 -13.37
N ALA A 24 7.56 0.82 -13.67
CA ALA A 24 7.23 -0.16 -12.66
C ALA A 24 8.46 -0.60 -11.87
N GLU A 25 9.61 -0.73 -12.53
CA GLU A 25 10.89 -1.08 -11.90
C GLU A 25 11.34 0.01 -10.90
N GLU A 26 11.32 1.28 -11.30
CA GLU A 26 11.65 2.39 -10.40
C GLU A 26 10.72 2.45 -9.18
N ILE A 27 9.43 2.21 -9.40
CA ILE A 27 8.44 2.18 -8.31
C ILE A 27 8.71 1.00 -7.37
N SER A 28 8.94 -0.18 -7.92
CA SER A 28 9.26 -1.38 -7.14
C SER A 28 10.53 -1.19 -6.31
N ASP A 29 11.59 -0.66 -6.89
CA ASP A 29 12.85 -0.39 -6.19
C ASP A 29 12.65 0.63 -5.07
N ALA A 30 11.88 1.68 -5.31
CA ALA A 30 11.56 2.68 -4.30
C ALA A 30 10.75 2.09 -3.14
N VAL A 31 9.79 1.20 -3.42
CA VAL A 31 9.01 0.48 -2.41
C VAL A 31 9.93 -0.40 -1.55
N ILE A 32 10.82 -1.15 -2.16
CA ILE A 32 11.77 -2.03 -1.46
C ILE A 32 12.69 -1.20 -0.55
N ASN A 33 13.28 -0.14 -1.08
CA ASN A 33 14.19 0.73 -0.33
C ASN A 33 13.49 1.43 0.85
N ALA A 34 12.26 1.90 0.65
CA ALA A 34 11.50 2.53 1.72
C ALA A 34 11.10 1.51 2.81
N THR A 35 10.82 0.27 2.44
CA THR A 35 10.51 -0.80 3.39
C THR A 35 11.68 -1.10 4.31
N GLU A 36 12.91 -1.09 3.81
CA GLU A 36 14.12 -1.28 4.62
C GLU A 36 14.25 -0.27 5.77
N ASN A 37 13.77 0.95 5.55
CA ASN A 37 13.86 2.06 6.51
C ASN A 37 12.60 2.24 7.36
N THR A 38 11.60 1.38 7.19
CA THR A 38 10.33 1.46 7.91
C THR A 38 10.43 0.73 9.25
N LEU A 39 9.88 1.34 10.29
CA LEU A 39 10.02 0.84 11.66
C LEU A 39 8.73 0.22 12.21
N LYS A 40 7.55 0.77 11.89
CA LYS A 40 6.30 0.40 12.57
C LYS A 40 5.20 -0.06 11.64
N THR A 41 4.85 0.73 10.62
CA THR A 41 3.66 0.48 9.82
C THR A 41 3.89 0.66 8.33
N ILE A 42 3.28 -0.23 7.55
CA ILE A 42 3.14 -0.09 6.10
C ILE A 42 1.66 -0.19 5.78
N LYS A 43 1.13 0.77 5.01
CA LYS A 43 -0.26 0.79 4.56
C LYS A 43 -0.30 0.87 3.04
N ILE A 44 -0.98 -0.07 2.42
CA ILE A 44 -1.13 -0.14 0.96
C ILE A 44 -2.59 0.03 0.59
N PHE A 45 -2.88 1.02 -0.26
CA PHE A 45 -4.17 1.22 -0.90
C PHE A 45 -4.00 0.94 -2.40
N THR A 46 -4.70 -0.07 -2.90
CA THR A 46 -4.47 -0.56 -4.26
C THR A 46 -5.74 -1.16 -4.85
N PRO A 47 -5.99 -0.99 -6.17
CA PRO A 47 -7.11 -1.67 -6.81
C PRO A 47 -6.97 -3.19 -6.86
N ASP A 48 -5.78 -3.73 -7.12
CA ASP A 48 -5.58 -5.15 -7.46
C ASP A 48 -4.25 -5.76 -6.99
N LEU A 49 -3.47 -5.07 -6.16
CA LEU A 49 -2.11 -5.48 -5.76
C LEU A 49 -1.12 -5.57 -6.92
N GLU A 50 -1.16 -4.67 -7.84
CA GLU A 50 -0.25 -4.44 -8.97
C GLU A 50 0.99 -5.36 -8.98
N ALA A 51 0.89 -6.50 -9.69
CA ALA A 51 1.90 -7.57 -9.65
C ALA A 51 3.32 -7.10 -10.01
N GLU A 52 3.42 -6.14 -10.94
CA GLU A 52 4.72 -5.60 -11.38
C GLU A 52 5.45 -4.82 -10.27
N ILE A 53 4.71 -4.34 -9.27
CA ILE A 53 5.26 -3.58 -8.14
C ILE A 53 5.44 -4.46 -6.92
N TYR A 54 4.40 -5.22 -6.54
CA TYR A 54 4.34 -5.89 -5.25
C TYR A 54 4.60 -7.40 -5.29
N ASN A 55 4.44 -8.05 -6.45
CA ASN A 55 4.59 -9.51 -6.55
C ASN A 55 6.02 -9.92 -6.90
N ASN A 56 6.97 -9.61 -6.03
CA ASN A 56 8.36 -10.00 -6.22
C ASN A 56 8.99 -10.53 -4.93
N ASP A 57 10.04 -11.34 -5.09
CA ASP A 57 10.70 -12.01 -3.97
C ASP A 57 11.46 -11.03 -3.06
N GLU A 58 12.04 -9.98 -3.62
CA GLU A 58 12.80 -9.00 -2.84
C GLU A 58 11.88 -8.20 -1.92
N PHE A 59 10.74 -7.73 -2.42
CA PHE A 59 9.75 -7.04 -1.58
C PHE A 59 9.22 -7.96 -0.47
N ARG A 60 8.90 -9.22 -0.81
CA ARG A 60 8.47 -10.22 0.19
C ARG A 60 9.53 -10.41 1.27
N LYS A 61 10.78 -10.54 0.88
CA LYS A 61 11.93 -10.69 1.80
C LYS A 61 12.09 -9.47 2.72
N GLN A 62 11.96 -8.26 2.18
CA GLN A 62 12.02 -7.02 2.96
C GLN A 62 10.86 -6.92 3.94
N LEU A 63 9.64 -7.31 3.55
CA LEU A 63 8.50 -7.37 4.45
C LEU A 63 8.72 -8.37 5.60
N LEU A 64 9.28 -9.55 5.31
CA LEU A 64 9.61 -10.52 6.34
C LEU A 64 10.66 -9.96 7.32
N SER A 65 11.68 -9.30 6.82
CA SER A 65 12.69 -8.63 7.65
C SER A 65 12.06 -7.54 8.52
N PHE A 66 11.19 -6.72 7.94
CA PHE A 66 10.43 -5.70 8.65
C PHE A 66 9.60 -6.30 9.80
N THR A 67 8.88 -7.38 9.55
CA THR A 67 8.03 -8.02 10.57
C THR A 67 8.83 -8.67 11.70
N ARG A 68 10.04 -9.13 11.42
CA ARG A 68 10.94 -9.73 12.43
C ARG A 68 11.68 -8.69 13.27
N GLY A 69 11.94 -7.54 12.69
CA GLY A 69 12.67 -6.45 13.34
C GLY A 69 11.87 -5.70 14.41
N ASN A 70 10.56 -5.82 14.39
CA ASN A 70 9.70 -5.12 15.33
C ASN A 70 8.44 -5.95 15.64
N ARG A 71 8.28 -6.31 16.92
CA ARG A 71 7.10 -7.06 17.40
C ARG A 71 5.76 -6.30 17.22
N HIS A 72 5.80 -5.00 17.01
CA HIS A 72 4.62 -4.17 16.77
C HIS A 72 4.43 -3.82 15.29
N ALA A 73 5.22 -4.42 14.40
CA ALA A 73 5.09 -4.22 12.96
C ALA A 73 3.69 -4.59 12.45
N GLN A 74 3.10 -3.74 11.63
CA GLN A 74 1.80 -3.95 10.99
C GLN A 74 1.87 -3.61 9.51
N VAL A 75 1.31 -4.47 8.68
CA VAL A 75 1.12 -4.25 7.24
C VAL A 75 -0.39 -4.34 6.95
N HIS A 76 -0.98 -3.22 6.60
CA HIS A 76 -2.41 -3.12 6.30
C HIS A 76 -2.62 -2.85 4.82
N ILE A 77 -3.44 -3.66 4.18
CA ILE A 77 -3.72 -3.58 2.74
C ILE A 77 -5.22 -3.42 2.53
N LEU A 78 -5.61 -2.36 1.80
CA LEU A 78 -6.95 -2.19 1.25
C LEU A 78 -6.91 -2.49 -0.23
N ILE A 79 -7.76 -3.42 -0.69
CA ILE A 79 -7.81 -3.87 -2.08
C ILE A 79 -9.25 -3.81 -2.61
N ASP A 80 -9.42 -3.29 -3.83
CA ASP A 80 -10.75 -3.22 -4.45
C ASP A 80 -11.21 -4.59 -4.96
N ASP A 81 -10.33 -5.32 -5.66
CA ASP A 81 -10.59 -6.64 -6.19
C ASP A 81 -9.39 -7.56 -6.04
N ILE A 82 -9.52 -8.59 -5.21
CA ILE A 82 -8.46 -9.56 -4.93
C ILE A 82 -8.35 -10.69 -5.97
N SER A 83 -9.29 -10.80 -6.90
CA SER A 83 -9.42 -11.95 -7.80
C SER A 83 -8.14 -12.26 -8.58
N ASN A 84 -7.54 -11.26 -9.20
CA ASN A 84 -6.30 -11.43 -9.97
C ASN A 84 -5.12 -11.86 -9.08
N ALA A 85 -5.02 -11.29 -7.89
CA ALA A 85 -3.98 -11.64 -6.92
C ALA A 85 -4.11 -13.10 -6.46
N LEU A 86 -5.34 -13.57 -6.22
CA LEU A 86 -5.60 -14.97 -5.88
C LEU A 86 -5.25 -15.93 -7.02
N GLN A 87 -5.67 -15.62 -8.25
CA GLN A 87 -5.43 -16.46 -9.43
C GLN A 87 -3.94 -16.58 -9.75
N SER A 88 -3.19 -15.51 -9.61
CA SER A 88 -1.75 -15.47 -9.89
C SER A 88 -0.88 -16.06 -8.78
N GLY A 89 -1.46 -16.41 -7.64
CA GLY A 89 -0.68 -16.84 -6.47
C GLY A 89 0.22 -15.74 -5.93
N HIS A 90 -0.31 -14.52 -5.81
CA HIS A 90 0.44 -13.35 -5.39
C HIS A 90 1.13 -13.57 -4.04
N LYS A 91 2.40 -13.21 -3.94
CA LYS A 91 3.24 -13.47 -2.77
C LYS A 91 2.73 -12.80 -1.48
N LEU A 92 2.08 -11.64 -1.58
CA LEU A 92 1.49 -10.97 -0.43
C LEU A 92 0.27 -11.69 0.13
N ILE A 93 -0.49 -12.40 -0.70
CA ILE A 93 -1.58 -13.26 -0.25
C ILE A 93 -1.03 -14.40 0.63
N GLY A 94 0.00 -15.08 0.15
CA GLY A 94 0.68 -16.13 0.92
C GLY A 94 1.25 -15.59 2.23
N LEU A 95 1.84 -14.40 2.20
CA LEU A 95 2.39 -13.76 3.40
C LEU A 95 1.30 -13.41 4.42
N ALA A 96 0.15 -12.90 3.98
CA ALA A 96 -0.99 -12.62 4.85
C ALA A 96 -1.55 -13.89 5.51
N GLN A 97 -1.56 -15.00 4.79
CA GLN A 97 -1.97 -16.30 5.33
C GLN A 97 -0.97 -16.85 6.36
N GLN A 98 0.32 -16.59 6.17
CA GLN A 98 1.38 -17.02 7.10
C GLN A 98 1.46 -16.14 8.35
N LEU A 99 1.20 -14.85 8.22
CA LEU A 99 1.32 -13.85 9.28
C LEU A 99 0.00 -13.08 9.47
N PRO A 100 -1.11 -13.77 9.80
CA PRO A 100 -2.45 -13.17 9.76
C PRO A 100 -2.69 -12.09 10.83
N SER A 101 -1.85 -12.02 11.84
CA SER A 101 -1.93 -10.96 12.87
C SER A 101 -1.10 -9.71 12.54
N ILE A 102 -0.27 -9.80 11.51
CA ILE A 102 0.66 -8.73 11.12
C ILE A 102 0.31 -8.18 9.75
N VAL A 103 0.09 -9.04 8.77
CA VAL A 103 -0.28 -8.67 7.40
C VAL A 103 -1.78 -8.92 7.23
N ILE A 104 -2.55 -7.85 7.20
CA ILE A 104 -4.01 -7.89 7.17
C ILE A 104 -4.49 -7.27 5.88
N ILE A 105 -5.29 -8.01 5.12
CA ILE A 105 -5.92 -7.56 3.88
C ILE A 105 -7.41 -7.40 4.11
N LYS A 106 -7.94 -6.20 3.84
CA LYS A 106 -9.37 -5.90 3.88
C LYS A 106 -9.86 -5.46 2.50
N ASP A 107 -11.13 -5.74 2.23
CA ASP A 107 -11.79 -5.25 1.02
C ASP A 107 -12.07 -3.75 1.16
N THR A 108 -11.67 -2.96 0.16
CA THR A 108 -11.97 -1.53 0.15
C THR A 108 -13.48 -1.32 0.14
N PRO A 109 -14.03 -0.52 1.08
CA PRO A 109 -15.47 -0.22 1.06
C PRO A 109 -15.89 0.46 -0.24
N VAL A 110 -17.10 0.18 -0.71
CA VAL A 110 -17.62 0.65 -2.02
C VAL A 110 -17.46 2.17 -2.19
N ASP A 111 -17.67 2.93 -1.13
CA ASP A 111 -17.56 4.40 -1.16
C ASP A 111 -16.12 4.90 -1.43
N TYR A 112 -15.12 4.05 -1.27
CA TYR A 112 -13.70 4.36 -1.46
C TYR A 112 -13.09 3.71 -2.71
N GLN A 113 -13.89 2.95 -3.46
CA GLN A 113 -13.45 2.28 -4.69
C GLN A 113 -13.52 3.21 -5.91
N GLY A 114 -12.84 2.83 -6.99
CA GLY A 114 -12.98 3.45 -8.30
C GLY A 114 -12.25 4.78 -8.49
N SER A 115 -11.40 5.18 -7.56
CA SER A 115 -10.60 6.41 -7.67
C SER A 115 -9.41 6.32 -8.62
N ASN A 116 -9.07 5.12 -9.09
CA ASN A 116 -7.88 4.81 -9.91
C ASN A 116 -6.53 5.19 -9.28
N ILE A 117 -6.53 5.67 -8.06
CA ILE A 117 -5.28 5.95 -7.34
C ILE A 117 -4.77 4.69 -6.65
N SER A 118 -3.48 4.64 -6.42
CA SER A 118 -2.88 3.70 -5.49
C SER A 118 -1.74 4.38 -4.73
N PHE A 119 -1.50 3.93 -3.52
CA PHE A 119 -0.39 4.47 -2.73
C PHE A 119 0.08 3.47 -1.68
N ILE A 120 1.28 3.70 -1.21
CA ILE A 120 1.85 3.01 -0.05
C ILE A 120 2.42 4.05 0.91
N LEU A 121 2.09 3.91 2.19
CA LEU A 121 2.56 4.73 3.30
C LEU A 121 3.56 3.95 4.15
N PHE A 122 4.65 4.62 4.53
CA PHE A 122 5.68 4.08 5.40
C PHE A 122 5.74 4.90 6.69
N ASP A 123 5.41 4.31 7.83
CA ASP A 123 5.41 4.94 9.15
C ASP A 123 4.58 6.24 9.25
N GLN A 124 3.61 6.43 8.35
CA GLN A 124 2.83 7.68 8.24
C GLN A 124 3.70 8.93 7.96
N ALA A 125 4.95 8.74 7.54
CA ALA A 125 5.94 9.81 7.35
C ALA A 125 6.35 10.02 5.90
N SER A 126 6.34 8.96 5.11
CA SER A 126 6.66 9.00 3.68
C SER A 126 5.69 8.14 2.88
N PHE A 127 5.65 8.37 1.57
CA PHE A 127 4.73 7.65 0.71
C PHE A 127 5.24 7.57 -0.74
N ILE A 128 4.67 6.60 -1.46
CA ILE A 128 4.74 6.55 -2.92
C ILE A 128 3.29 6.58 -3.42
N PHE A 129 2.95 7.54 -4.26
CA PHE A 129 1.61 7.80 -4.74
C PHE A 129 1.55 7.69 -6.26
N LYS A 130 0.60 6.88 -6.77
CA LYS A 130 0.25 6.77 -8.18
C LYS A 130 -1.09 7.43 -8.42
N PRO A 131 -1.14 8.53 -9.17
CA PRO A 131 -2.40 9.22 -9.48
C PRO A 131 -3.31 8.44 -10.41
N ASP A 132 -2.73 7.52 -11.19
CA ASP A 132 -3.42 6.64 -12.13
C ASP A 132 -2.76 5.26 -12.10
N ASN A 133 -3.50 4.27 -11.62
CA ASN A 133 -3.00 2.90 -11.52
C ASN A 133 -2.78 2.20 -12.86
N THR A 134 -3.29 2.77 -13.97
CA THR A 134 -3.05 2.26 -15.33
C THR A 134 -1.72 2.71 -15.91
N SER A 135 -1.08 3.70 -15.29
CA SER A 135 0.23 4.22 -15.70
C SER A 135 1.32 3.83 -14.70
N HIS A 136 2.56 3.85 -15.15
CA HIS A 136 3.74 3.59 -14.31
C HIS A 136 4.41 4.89 -13.84
N ASN A 137 3.61 5.93 -13.57
CA ASN A 137 4.08 7.19 -13.03
C ASN A 137 3.69 7.31 -11.56
N ALA A 138 4.65 7.65 -10.73
CA ALA A 138 4.44 7.84 -9.31
C ALA A 138 5.28 8.99 -8.76
N ILE A 139 4.94 9.41 -7.55
CA ILE A 139 5.71 10.38 -6.77
C ILE A 139 6.07 9.74 -5.46
N SER A 140 7.37 9.74 -5.14
CA SER A 140 7.88 9.39 -3.81
C SER A 140 8.18 10.68 -3.04
N SER A 141 7.67 10.78 -1.82
CA SER A 141 7.83 11.99 -1.01
C SER A 141 7.81 11.68 0.48
N ASN A 142 8.45 12.54 1.26
CA ASN A 142 8.37 12.57 2.72
C ASN A 142 7.62 13.81 3.23
N CYS A 143 6.77 14.40 2.41
CA CYS A 143 5.96 15.55 2.79
C CYS A 143 4.93 15.16 3.86
N LYS A 144 5.10 15.70 5.06
CA LYS A 144 4.31 15.37 6.25
C LYS A 144 2.81 15.62 6.05
N ASN A 145 2.47 16.78 5.46
CA ASN A 145 1.06 17.15 5.26
C ASN A 145 0.35 16.21 4.29
N ARG A 146 1.02 15.82 3.20
CA ARG A 146 0.46 14.87 2.23
C ARG A 146 0.39 13.45 2.81
N SER A 147 1.42 13.02 3.53
CA SER A 147 1.40 11.72 4.24
C SER A 147 0.22 11.64 5.21
N GLN A 148 -0.02 12.71 5.96
CA GLN A 148 -1.13 12.77 6.90
C GLN A 148 -2.49 12.67 6.20
N LYS A 149 -2.68 13.35 5.08
CA LYS A 149 -3.92 13.26 4.28
C LYS A 149 -4.16 11.85 3.76
N LEU A 150 -3.15 11.19 3.25
CA LEU A 150 -3.25 9.79 2.80
C LEU A 150 -3.57 8.86 3.97
N ASN A 151 -2.96 9.09 5.13
CA ASN A 151 -3.22 8.29 6.31
C ASN A 151 -4.65 8.49 6.85
N GLU A 152 -5.18 9.70 6.84
CA GLU A 152 -6.57 9.98 7.19
C GLU A 152 -7.55 9.27 6.27
N PHE A 153 -7.34 9.36 4.96
CA PHE A 153 -8.13 8.65 3.96
C PHE A 153 -8.10 7.13 4.20
N PHE A 154 -6.90 6.58 4.35
CA PHE A 154 -6.73 5.15 4.59
C PHE A 154 -7.44 4.70 5.87
N THR A 155 -7.27 5.42 6.97
CA THR A 155 -7.85 5.08 8.26
C THR A 155 -9.37 5.09 8.23
N LEU A 156 -9.98 6.08 7.58
CA LEU A 156 -11.43 6.16 7.42
C LEU A 156 -11.98 4.96 6.61
N ALA A 157 -11.31 4.61 5.53
CA ALA A 157 -11.68 3.44 4.73
C ALA A 157 -11.46 2.12 5.51
N TRP A 158 -10.34 2.01 6.20
CA TRP A 158 -9.97 0.83 6.99
C TRP A 158 -10.98 0.53 8.11
N ASP A 159 -11.44 1.55 8.79
CA ASP A 159 -12.40 1.41 9.90
C ASP A 159 -13.78 0.91 9.43
N GLN A 160 -14.11 1.12 8.15
CA GLN A 160 -15.35 0.64 7.54
C GLN A 160 -15.17 -0.68 6.77
N ALA A 161 -13.94 -1.12 6.58
CA ALA A 161 -13.61 -2.28 5.77
C ALA A 161 -13.75 -3.60 6.54
N GLU A 162 -14.09 -4.66 5.82
CA GLU A 162 -14.12 -6.02 6.34
C GLU A 162 -12.89 -6.80 5.88
N GLN A 163 -12.38 -7.67 6.75
CA GLN A 163 -11.27 -8.54 6.40
C GLN A 163 -11.65 -9.49 5.27
N ASN A 164 -10.80 -9.57 4.24
CA ASN A 164 -11.03 -10.44 3.11
C ASN A 164 -11.03 -11.91 3.55
N SER A 165 -12.09 -12.65 3.17
CA SER A 165 -12.30 -14.04 3.59
C SER A 165 -11.22 -15.00 3.08
N HIS A 166 -10.63 -14.74 1.92
CA HIS A 166 -9.59 -15.59 1.31
C HIS A 166 -8.23 -15.48 2.00
N THR A 167 -8.01 -14.42 2.77
CA THR A 167 -6.77 -14.20 3.51
C THR A 167 -6.90 -14.53 4.99
N ARG A 168 -8.12 -14.78 5.45
CA ARG A 168 -8.38 -15.19 6.82
C ARG A 168 -7.93 -16.65 6.99
N ARG A 169 -7.09 -16.91 7.99
CA ARG A 169 -6.74 -18.27 8.36
C ARG A 169 -8.00 -18.95 8.92
N LEU A 170 -8.47 -20.00 8.26
CA LEU A 170 -9.49 -20.85 8.85
C LEU A 170 -8.87 -21.53 10.07
N SER A 171 -9.29 -21.12 11.25
CA SER A 171 -9.06 -21.88 12.48
C SER A 171 -9.93 -23.14 12.38
N ILE A 172 -9.31 -24.23 12.08
CA ILE A 172 -9.96 -25.54 12.19
C ILE A 172 -9.86 -26.00 13.64
#